data_3de794ce5eec0ceff5a070c4977293b2
#
_entry.id   3de794ce5eec0ceff5a070c4977293b2
#
_cell.length_a   1.000
_cell.length_b   1.000
_cell.length_c   1.000
_cell.angle_alpha   90.00
_cell.angle_beta   90.00
_cell.angle_gamma   90.00
#
_symmetry.space_group_name_H-M   'P 1'
#
loop_
_entity.id
_entity.type
_entity.pdbx_description
1 polymer ?
#
loop_
_entity_poly.entity_id
_entity_poly.type
_entity_poly.pdbx_seq_one_letter_code
_entity_poly.pdbx_strand_id
1 'polypeptide(L)' 'MKVKVRGIYTTALTKLLLENDFQIVQPSQTIKARFSIPDNNEPPDLKIKD' A
#
# COMPACT_ATOMS: atom_id res chain seq x y z
N MET A 1 -5.79 -8.47 5.76
CA MET A 1 -5.77 -7.13 6.39
C MET A 1 -5.52 -6.08 5.32
N LYS A 2 -6.29 -5.01 5.36
CA LYS A 2 -6.15 -3.90 4.41
C LYS A 2 -5.24 -2.84 5.00
N VAL A 3 -4.21 -2.43 4.26
CA VAL A 3 -3.19 -1.52 4.76
C VAL A 3 -3.03 -0.33 3.82
N LYS A 4 -3.01 0.87 4.40
CA LYS A 4 -2.69 2.09 3.69
C LYS A 4 -1.30 2.56 4.12
N VAL A 5 -0.40 2.78 3.15
CA VAL A 5 0.99 3.15 3.42
C VAL A 5 1.30 4.51 2.79
N ARG A 6 1.89 5.40 3.58
CA ARG A 6 2.37 6.71 3.12
C ARG A 6 3.72 7.01 3.75
N GLY A 7 4.55 7.78 3.05
CA GLY A 7 5.83 8.21 3.58
C GLY A 7 6.98 7.93 2.64
N ILE A 8 8.20 8.18 3.11
CA ILE A 8 9.40 8.04 2.27
C ILE A 8 9.79 6.59 2.00
N TYR A 9 9.40 5.67 2.88
CA TYR A 9 9.71 4.24 2.71
C TYR A 9 8.54 3.45 2.13
N THR A 10 7.57 4.14 1.51
CA THR A 10 6.34 3.51 1.02
C THR A 10 6.62 2.36 0.05
N THR A 11 7.57 2.53 -0.87
CA THR A 11 7.88 1.49 -1.86
C THR A 11 8.36 0.20 -1.20
N ALA A 12 9.33 0.31 -0.28
CA ALA A 12 9.87 -0.86 0.39
C ALA A 12 8.83 -1.52 1.30
N LEU A 13 8.05 -0.72 2.01
CA LEU A 13 7.00 -1.24 2.89
C LEU A 13 5.90 -1.93 2.09
N THR A 14 5.51 -1.35 0.95
CA THR A 14 4.49 -1.94 0.10
C THR A 14 4.94 -3.30 -0.42
N LYS A 15 6.18 -3.41 -0.86
CA LYS A 15 6.71 -4.68 -1.33
C LYS A 15 6.68 -5.73 -0.22
N LEU A 16 7.13 -5.36 0.97
CA LEU A 16 7.13 -6.28 2.11
C LEU A 16 5.73 -6.75 2.46
N LEU A 17 4.76 -5.83 2.48
CA LEU A 17 3.39 -6.15 2.82
C LEU A 17 2.76 -7.07 1.77
N LEU A 18 2.99 -6.79 0.48
CA LEU A 18 2.47 -7.65 -0.59
C LEU A 18 3.04 -9.06 -0.50
N GLU A 19 4.32 -9.20 -0.16
CA GLU A 19 4.94 -10.51 -0.01
C GLU A 19 4.39 -11.30 1.18
N ASN A 20 3.72 -10.62 2.12
CA ASN A 20 3.13 -11.24 3.29
C ASN A 20 1.61 -11.27 3.23
N ASP A 21 1.05 -11.23 2.03
CA ASP A 21 -0.39 -11.37 1.76
C ASP A 21 -1.28 -10.27 2.35
N PHE A 22 -0.70 -9.11 2.62
CA PHE A 22 -1.51 -7.95 2.99
C PHE A 22 -2.09 -7.30 1.73
N GLN A 23 -3.28 -6.74 1.86
CA GLN A 23 -3.92 -6.01 0.77
C GLN A 23 -3.64 -4.52 0.93
N ILE A 24 -3.13 -3.89 -0.13
CA ILE A 24 -2.87 -2.45 -0.12
C ILE A 24 -4.12 -1.73 -0.60
N VAL A 25 -4.61 -0.79 0.22
CA VAL A 25 -5.75 0.04 -0.13
C VAL A 25 -5.32 1.50 -0.20
N GLN A 26 -6.05 2.30 -0.95
CA GLN A 26 -5.77 3.72 -1.17
C GLN A 26 -4.30 3.97 -1.55
N PRO A 27 -3.76 3.22 -2.54
CA PRO A 27 -2.35 3.39 -2.91
C PRO A 27 -2.11 4.76 -3.54
N SER A 28 -0.88 5.27 -3.38
CA SER A 28 -0.48 6.50 -4.07
C SER A 28 -0.33 6.24 -5.57
N GLN A 29 -0.30 7.32 -6.36
CA GLN A 29 -0.11 7.18 -7.81
C GLN A 29 1.20 6.45 -8.15
N THR A 30 2.27 6.79 -7.44
CA THR A 30 3.56 6.14 -7.64
C THR A 30 3.50 4.65 -7.36
N ILE A 31 2.84 4.26 -6.28
CA ILE A 31 2.71 2.85 -5.91
C ILE A 31 1.84 2.10 -6.90
N LYS A 32 0.74 2.70 -7.37
CA LYS A 32 -0.11 2.06 -8.38
C LYS A 32 0.67 1.77 -9.65
N ALA A 33 1.48 2.73 -10.10
CA ALA A 33 2.27 2.56 -11.32
C ALA A 33 3.38 1.52 -11.12
N ARG A 34 4.07 1.58 -9.98
CA ARG A 34 5.24 0.73 -9.74
C ARG A 34 4.88 -0.75 -9.56
N PHE A 35 3.78 -1.02 -8.88
CA PHE A 35 3.38 -2.41 -8.58
C PHE A 35 2.17 -2.87 -9.40
N SER A 36 1.70 -2.07 -10.32
CA SER A 36 0.51 -2.38 -11.14
C SER A 36 -0.70 -2.68 -10.27
N ILE A 37 -0.86 -1.96 -9.18
CA ILE A 37 -1.98 -2.12 -8.26
C ILE A 37 -3.16 -1.28 -8.76
N PRO A 38 -4.37 -1.86 -8.85
CA PRO A 38 -5.55 -1.09 -9.25
C PRO A 38 -5.98 -0.12 -8.14
N ASP A 39 -6.79 0.86 -8.53
CA ASP A 39 -7.42 1.74 -7.55
C ASP A 39 -8.24 0.93 -6.57
N ASN A 40 -8.10 1.26 -5.28
CA ASN A 40 -8.88 0.63 -4.24
C ASN A 40 -9.11 1.65 -3.14
N ASN A 41 -10.36 2.11 -3.02
CA ASN A 41 -10.72 3.14 -2.05
C ASN A 41 -11.34 2.57 -0.79
N GLU A 42 -11.18 1.29 -0.54
CA GLU A 42 -11.69 0.68 0.68
C GLU A 42 -11.02 1.26 1.92
N PRO A 43 -11.71 1.34 3.06
CA PRO A 43 -11.09 1.83 4.29
C PRO A 43 -10.02 0.86 4.78
N PRO A 44 -8.87 1.36 5.24
CA PRO A 44 -7.82 0.49 5.73
C PRO A 44 -8.09 -0.01 7.15
N ASP A 45 -7.61 -1.21 7.45
CA ASP A 45 -7.59 -1.71 8.82
C ASP A 45 -6.39 -1.15 9.58
N LEU A 46 -5.31 -0.84 8.85
CA LEU A 46 -4.08 -0.31 9.41
C LEU A 46 -3.54 0.79 8.52
N LYS A 47 -3.12 1.89 9.12
CA LYS A 47 -2.46 2.99 8.41
C LYS A 47 -1.01 3.06 8.86
N ILE A 48 -0.09 3.03 7.91
CA ILE A 48 1.34 3.18 8.18
C ILE A 48 1.79 4.49 7.56
N LYS A 49 2.41 5.33 8.37
CA LYS A 49 2.96 6.60 7.92
C LYS A 49 4.34 6.77 8.53
N ASP A 50 5.37 6.83 7.69
CA ASP A 50 6.73 7.01 8.15
C ASP A 50 7.29 8.40 7.83
#